data_0ad9abdc459e1205845611f28d84ec99
#
_entry.id   0ad9abdc459e1205845611f28d84ec99
#
_cell.length_a   1.000
_cell.length_b   1.000
_cell.length_c   1.000
_cell.angle_alpha   90.00
_cell.angle_beta   90.00
_cell.angle_gamma   90.00
#
_symmetry.space_group_name_H-M   'P 1'
#
loop_
_entity.id
_entity.type
_entity.pdbx_description
1 polymer ?
#
loop_
_entity_poly.entity_id
_entity_poly.type
_entity_poly.pdbx_seq_one_letter_code
_entity_poly.pdbx_strand_id
1 'polypeptide(L)'
;MATPDHDSSSGLVGVVVVSHSRALARAAVALAAEMLHGRPVPIAVAAGLDEVTFGTDAVRIKDAIQKVDSPAGVVVLMDLGSAVLSAELALDLIDDPKVRERVVLSAAPLIEGLIVAAVAAAGGAGRKEVAAEAHSALMGKDAQLSNPEATSPPTPVAAEQADVVAVFTIANRHGLHARPAARLVSELRGLDASVRLRNLTTGTGPVPAASLSRVATLAALRGHQVEISASGPQAP
;
A
#
# COMPACT_ATOMS: atom_id res chain seq x y z
N MET A 1 11.09 37.85 -12.85
CA MET A 1 11.04 37.03 -11.62
C MET A 1 9.84 36.11 -11.82
N ALA A 2 10.07 34.95 -12.43
CA ALA A 2 9.03 33.99 -12.79
C ALA A 2 8.80 33.08 -11.58
N THR A 3 7.58 33.05 -11.06
CA THR A 3 7.12 32.08 -10.08
C THR A 3 7.15 30.70 -10.74
N PRO A 4 7.68 29.64 -10.06
CA PRO A 4 7.54 28.31 -10.59
C PRO A 4 6.07 27.90 -10.43
N ASP A 5 5.39 27.70 -11.55
CA ASP A 5 4.13 26.99 -11.61
C ASP A 5 4.37 25.57 -11.07
N HIS A 6 3.96 25.33 -9.84
CA HIS A 6 3.73 24.00 -9.33
C HIS A 6 2.51 23.45 -10.06
N ASP A 7 2.79 22.79 -11.19
CA ASP A 7 1.81 21.92 -11.85
C ASP A 7 1.47 20.75 -10.93
N SER A 8 0.47 20.97 -10.07
CA SER A 8 -0.07 19.99 -9.10
C SER A 8 -0.92 18.91 -9.78
N SER A 9 -0.74 18.66 -11.07
CA SER A 9 -1.52 17.72 -11.87
C SER A 9 -0.87 16.33 -12.02
N SER A 10 0.08 15.95 -11.15
CA SER A 10 0.45 14.53 -11.04
C SER A 10 -0.67 13.82 -10.26
N GLY A 11 -1.63 13.25 -11.01
CA GLY A 11 -2.71 12.45 -10.43
C GLY A 11 -2.14 11.32 -9.53
N LEU A 12 -2.95 10.82 -8.61
CA LEU A 12 -2.60 9.64 -7.82
C LEU A 12 -2.47 8.41 -8.71
N VAL A 13 -1.68 7.43 -8.28
CA VAL A 13 -1.60 6.12 -8.93
C VAL A 13 -2.98 5.46 -8.91
N GLY A 14 -3.45 5.03 -10.09
CA GLY A 14 -4.68 4.27 -10.22
C GLY A 14 -4.47 2.81 -9.79
N VAL A 15 -5.50 2.19 -9.21
CA VAL A 15 -5.49 0.78 -8.84
C VAL A 15 -6.59 0.06 -9.59
N VAL A 16 -6.26 -1.04 -10.27
CA VAL A 16 -7.23 -1.91 -10.92
C VAL A 16 -7.29 -3.24 -10.19
N VAL A 17 -8.49 -3.67 -9.83
CA VAL A 17 -8.76 -4.95 -9.19
C VAL A 17 -9.35 -5.89 -10.24
N VAL A 18 -8.60 -6.93 -10.58
CA VAL A 18 -9.02 -8.00 -11.50
C VAL A 18 -9.36 -9.25 -10.70
N SER A 19 -10.57 -9.76 -10.85
CA SER A 19 -11.02 -10.95 -10.14
C SER A 19 -12.02 -11.75 -10.96
N HIS A 20 -12.01 -13.07 -10.77
CA HIS A 20 -13.05 -13.94 -11.34
C HIS A 20 -14.42 -13.65 -10.74
N SER A 21 -14.48 -13.17 -9.49
CA SER A 21 -15.72 -12.89 -8.77
C SER A 21 -15.94 -11.40 -8.57
N ARG A 22 -17.03 -10.87 -9.14
CA ARG A 22 -17.43 -9.47 -8.95
C ARG A 22 -17.76 -9.17 -7.48
N ALA A 23 -18.44 -10.10 -6.81
CA ALA A 23 -18.78 -9.95 -5.40
C ALA A 23 -17.52 -9.86 -4.51
N LEU A 24 -16.51 -10.73 -4.76
CA LEU A 24 -15.22 -10.70 -4.07
C LEU A 24 -14.51 -9.36 -4.28
N ALA A 25 -14.39 -8.92 -5.53
CA ALA A 25 -13.71 -7.67 -5.86
C ALA A 25 -14.38 -6.45 -5.20
N ARG A 26 -15.71 -6.38 -5.24
CA ARG A 26 -16.46 -5.29 -4.57
C ARG A 26 -16.26 -5.29 -3.06
N ALA A 27 -16.31 -6.47 -2.42
CA ALA A 27 -16.06 -6.60 -0.98
C ALA A 27 -14.61 -6.19 -0.61
N ALA A 28 -13.62 -6.59 -1.42
CA ALA A 28 -12.24 -6.21 -1.23
C ALA A 28 -12.04 -4.69 -1.33
N VAL A 29 -12.63 -4.05 -2.34
CA VAL A 29 -12.57 -2.59 -2.51
C VAL A 29 -13.25 -1.86 -1.35
N ALA A 30 -14.43 -2.35 -0.89
CA ALA A 30 -15.10 -1.78 0.27
C ALA A 30 -14.23 -1.87 1.54
N LEU A 31 -13.56 -3.01 1.75
CA LEU A 31 -12.62 -3.17 2.87
C LEU A 31 -11.43 -2.20 2.77
N ALA A 32 -10.84 -2.05 1.58
CA ALA A 32 -9.74 -1.11 1.37
C ALA A 32 -10.17 0.35 1.61
N ALA A 33 -11.38 0.73 1.19
CA ALA A 33 -11.93 2.07 1.39
C ALA A 33 -12.04 2.46 2.87
N GLU A 34 -12.32 1.51 3.77
CA GLU A 34 -12.32 1.72 5.22
C GLU A 34 -10.95 2.15 5.78
N MET A 35 -9.86 1.80 5.09
CA MET A 35 -8.50 2.15 5.50
C MET A 35 -8.06 3.52 4.97
N LEU A 36 -8.77 4.09 4.01
CA LEU A 36 -8.39 5.36 3.37
C LEU A 36 -8.80 6.61 4.16
N HIS A 37 -9.65 6.46 5.18
CA HIS A 37 -10.09 7.57 6.05
C HIS A 37 -10.62 8.78 5.26
N GLY A 38 -11.36 8.52 4.18
CA GLY A 38 -11.95 9.56 3.33
C GLY A 38 -11.01 10.16 2.26
N ARG A 39 -9.78 9.68 2.14
CA ARG A 39 -8.88 10.10 1.05
C ARG A 39 -9.24 9.33 -0.23
N PRO A 40 -9.63 9.98 -1.32
CA PRO A 40 -10.00 9.30 -2.56
C PRO A 40 -8.76 8.72 -3.25
N VAL A 41 -8.89 7.49 -3.75
CA VAL A 41 -7.92 6.85 -4.64
C VAL A 41 -8.67 6.36 -5.87
N PRO A 42 -8.15 6.57 -7.09
CA PRO A 42 -8.77 6.03 -8.29
C PRO A 42 -8.69 4.50 -8.28
N ILE A 43 -9.80 3.82 -7.98
CA ILE A 43 -9.88 2.36 -8.00
C ILE A 43 -10.94 1.94 -9.03
N ALA A 44 -10.59 1.04 -9.94
CA ALA A 44 -11.52 0.42 -10.87
C ALA A 44 -11.55 -1.10 -10.69
N VAL A 45 -12.70 -1.71 -10.97
CA VAL A 45 -12.91 -3.15 -10.86
C VAL A 45 -13.22 -3.72 -12.24
N ALA A 46 -12.46 -4.75 -12.63
CA ALA A 46 -12.71 -5.59 -13.80
C ALA A 46 -12.88 -7.04 -13.30
N ALA A 47 -14.11 -7.44 -13.00
CA ALA A 47 -14.37 -8.73 -12.35
C ALA A 47 -15.69 -9.36 -12.77
N GLY A 48 -15.69 -10.68 -12.85
CA GLY A 48 -16.81 -11.49 -13.32
C GLY A 48 -17.22 -11.19 -14.76
N LEU A 49 -17.76 -12.14 -15.47
CA LEU A 49 -18.32 -11.88 -16.81
C LEU A 49 -19.65 -11.12 -16.73
N ASP A 50 -20.40 -11.35 -15.65
CA ASP A 50 -21.59 -10.58 -15.25
C ASP A 50 -21.73 -10.58 -13.72
N GLU A 51 -22.93 -10.37 -13.15
CA GLU A 51 -23.12 -10.29 -11.70
C GLU A 51 -22.94 -11.64 -10.99
N VAL A 52 -23.13 -12.77 -11.68
CA VAL A 52 -23.14 -14.11 -11.09
C VAL A 52 -22.14 -15.07 -11.73
N THR A 53 -21.71 -14.78 -12.97
CA THR A 53 -20.80 -15.65 -13.73
C THR A 53 -19.35 -15.30 -13.43
N PHE A 54 -18.59 -16.30 -12.96
CA PHE A 54 -17.17 -16.15 -12.72
C PHE A 54 -16.39 -16.07 -14.03
N GLY A 55 -15.32 -15.30 -14.02
CA GLY A 55 -14.39 -15.18 -15.15
C GLY A 55 -13.75 -13.80 -15.24
N THR A 56 -12.82 -13.64 -16.18
CA THR A 56 -12.12 -12.40 -16.47
C THR A 56 -12.26 -12.06 -17.95
N ASP A 57 -12.24 -10.77 -18.27
CA ASP A 57 -12.41 -10.24 -19.63
C ASP A 57 -11.34 -9.17 -19.89
N ALA A 58 -10.48 -9.41 -20.87
CA ALA A 58 -9.36 -8.54 -21.20
C ALA A 58 -9.81 -7.14 -21.68
N VAL A 59 -10.95 -7.05 -22.37
CA VAL A 59 -11.48 -5.74 -22.82
C VAL A 59 -11.92 -4.91 -21.60
N ARG A 60 -12.62 -5.53 -20.65
CA ARG A 60 -13.03 -4.85 -19.43
C ARG A 60 -11.83 -4.47 -18.55
N ILE A 61 -10.76 -5.27 -18.53
CA ILE A 61 -9.52 -4.94 -17.82
C ILE A 61 -8.87 -3.72 -18.49
N LYS A 62 -8.77 -3.69 -19.82
CA LYS A 62 -8.27 -2.55 -20.57
C LYS A 62 -9.08 -1.29 -20.24
N ASP A 63 -10.41 -1.36 -20.30
CA ASP A 63 -11.30 -0.23 -20.01
C ASP A 63 -11.14 0.26 -18.55
N ALA A 64 -10.95 -0.67 -17.59
CA ALA A 64 -10.68 -0.32 -16.20
C ALA A 64 -9.32 0.38 -16.04
N ILE A 65 -8.27 -0.08 -16.73
CA ILE A 65 -6.96 0.58 -16.76
C ILE A 65 -7.10 2.01 -17.28
N GLN A 66 -7.73 2.19 -18.46
CA GLN A 66 -7.91 3.50 -19.07
C GLN A 66 -8.74 4.45 -18.20
N LYS A 67 -9.71 3.93 -17.45
CA LYS A 67 -10.55 4.71 -16.53
C LYS A 67 -9.79 5.36 -15.38
N VAL A 68 -8.74 4.71 -14.86
CA VAL A 68 -7.97 5.20 -13.72
C VAL A 68 -6.56 5.64 -14.10
N ASP A 69 -6.25 5.63 -15.39
CA ASP A 69 -4.96 6.02 -15.90
C ASP A 69 -4.70 7.51 -15.67
N SER A 70 -3.47 7.82 -15.30
CA SER A 70 -2.96 9.17 -15.07
C SER A 70 -1.45 9.18 -15.34
N PRO A 71 -0.78 10.34 -15.38
CA PRO A 71 0.68 10.40 -15.45
C PRO A 71 1.41 9.61 -14.35
N ALA A 72 0.78 9.44 -13.17
CA ALA A 72 1.32 8.63 -12.08
C ALA A 72 1.32 7.11 -12.40
N GLY A 73 0.48 6.67 -13.35
CA GLY A 73 0.33 5.30 -13.82
C GLY A 73 -0.66 4.46 -13.04
N VAL A 74 -0.68 3.17 -13.33
CA VAL A 74 -1.66 2.20 -12.81
C VAL A 74 -0.96 0.97 -12.24
N VAL A 75 -1.47 0.46 -11.12
CA VAL A 75 -1.11 -0.85 -10.56
C VAL A 75 -2.30 -1.78 -10.67
N VAL A 76 -2.11 -2.96 -11.27
CA VAL A 76 -3.14 -3.98 -11.46
C VAL A 76 -2.91 -5.13 -10.48
N LEU A 77 -3.91 -5.45 -9.67
CA LEU A 77 -3.93 -6.55 -8.71
C LEU A 77 -4.88 -7.63 -9.21
N MET A 78 -4.47 -8.88 -9.10
CA MET A 78 -5.16 -10.04 -9.70
C MET A 78 -5.33 -11.15 -8.68
N ASP A 79 -6.43 -11.92 -8.78
CA ASP A 79 -6.72 -13.00 -7.83
C ASP A 79 -6.01 -14.32 -8.18
N LEU A 80 -6.09 -14.77 -9.42
CA LEU A 80 -5.58 -16.08 -9.86
C LEU A 80 -4.71 -15.95 -11.12
N GLY A 81 -3.95 -17.00 -11.44
CA GLY A 81 -3.05 -17.01 -12.59
C GLY A 81 -3.72 -16.75 -13.93
N SER A 82 -4.97 -17.21 -14.12
CA SER A 82 -5.75 -16.92 -15.34
C SER A 82 -6.12 -15.44 -15.47
N ALA A 83 -6.26 -14.72 -14.36
CA ALA A 83 -6.43 -13.26 -14.39
C ALA A 83 -5.17 -12.54 -14.86
N VAL A 84 -3.98 -13.11 -14.59
CA VAL A 84 -2.70 -12.59 -15.12
C VAL A 84 -2.70 -12.63 -16.64
N LEU A 85 -3.06 -13.79 -17.24
CA LEU A 85 -3.13 -13.95 -18.71
C LEU A 85 -4.12 -12.94 -19.34
N SER A 86 -5.27 -12.74 -18.69
CA SER A 86 -6.25 -11.75 -19.15
C SER A 86 -5.74 -10.31 -19.03
N ALA A 87 -4.95 -10.01 -18.00
CA ALA A 87 -4.36 -8.69 -17.82
C ALA A 87 -3.21 -8.43 -18.82
N GLU A 88 -2.38 -9.43 -19.13
CA GLU A 88 -1.37 -9.35 -20.19
C GLU A 88 -2.03 -9.09 -21.55
N LEU A 89 -3.08 -9.85 -21.89
CA LEU A 89 -3.84 -9.61 -23.11
C LEU A 89 -4.49 -8.20 -23.13
N ALA A 90 -4.95 -7.71 -21.98
CA ALA A 90 -5.50 -6.37 -21.90
C ALA A 90 -4.45 -5.30 -22.22
N LEU A 91 -3.20 -5.49 -21.81
CA LEU A 91 -2.09 -4.58 -22.17
C LEU A 91 -1.84 -4.58 -23.69
N ASP A 92 -1.92 -5.73 -24.33
CA ASP A 92 -1.75 -5.83 -25.79
C ASP A 92 -2.87 -5.13 -26.55
N LEU A 93 -4.06 -5.04 -25.95
CA LEU A 93 -5.21 -4.33 -26.50
C LEU A 93 -5.18 -2.80 -26.29
N ILE A 94 -4.21 -2.26 -25.53
CA ILE A 94 -4.03 -0.82 -25.35
C ILE A 94 -3.20 -0.27 -26.51
N ASP A 95 -3.78 0.62 -27.33
CA ASP A 95 -3.11 1.18 -28.51
C ASP A 95 -1.99 2.14 -28.15
N ASP A 96 -2.15 2.97 -27.08
CA ASP A 96 -1.15 3.95 -26.67
C ASP A 96 0.01 3.29 -25.88
N PRO A 97 1.24 3.26 -26.46
CA PRO A 97 2.40 2.71 -25.79
C PRO A 97 2.71 3.39 -24.45
N LYS A 98 2.45 4.69 -24.34
CA LYS A 98 2.71 5.45 -23.10
C LYS A 98 1.80 5.00 -21.96
N VAL A 99 0.56 4.59 -22.26
CA VAL A 99 -0.33 3.99 -21.26
C VAL A 99 0.22 2.65 -20.81
N ARG A 100 0.60 1.77 -21.75
CA ARG A 100 1.18 0.45 -21.43
C ARG A 100 2.41 0.55 -20.55
N GLU A 101 3.33 1.46 -20.84
CA GLU A 101 4.59 1.64 -20.10
C GLU A 101 4.40 2.09 -18.65
N ARG A 102 3.26 2.70 -18.34
CA ARG A 102 2.96 3.14 -16.98
C ARG A 102 2.02 2.21 -16.19
N VAL A 103 1.69 1.05 -16.75
CA VAL A 103 0.96 0.00 -16.04
C VAL A 103 1.93 -1.00 -15.42
N VAL A 104 1.66 -1.39 -14.17
CA VAL A 104 2.40 -2.44 -13.46
C VAL A 104 1.43 -3.56 -13.09
N LEU A 105 1.64 -4.77 -13.61
CA LEU A 105 0.97 -5.98 -13.14
C LEU A 105 1.67 -6.46 -11.87
N SER A 106 0.94 -6.66 -10.77
CA SER A 106 1.50 -7.01 -9.47
C SER A 106 1.13 -8.43 -9.06
N ALA A 107 2.13 -9.22 -8.66
CA ALA A 107 1.93 -10.55 -8.09
C ALA A 107 1.55 -10.53 -6.59
N ALA A 108 1.17 -9.38 -6.06
CA ALA A 108 0.75 -9.23 -4.66
C ALA A 108 -0.52 -10.05 -4.35
N PRO A 109 -0.69 -10.50 -3.10
CA PRO A 109 -1.94 -11.12 -2.67
C PRO A 109 -3.08 -10.10 -2.79
N LEU A 110 -4.21 -10.51 -3.40
CA LEU A 110 -5.24 -9.56 -3.82
C LEU A 110 -5.77 -8.69 -2.68
N ILE A 111 -6.15 -9.28 -1.55
CA ILE A 111 -6.84 -8.55 -0.47
C ILE A 111 -5.86 -7.65 0.30
N GLU A 112 -4.80 -8.24 0.83
CA GLU A 112 -3.79 -7.52 1.60
C GLU A 112 -3.06 -6.51 0.71
N GLY A 113 -2.72 -6.92 -0.51
CA GLY A 113 -2.06 -6.07 -1.49
C GLY A 113 -2.91 -4.86 -1.88
N LEU A 114 -4.22 -5.05 -2.07
CA LEU A 114 -5.14 -3.94 -2.37
C LEU A 114 -5.19 -2.91 -1.24
N ILE A 115 -5.27 -3.35 0.02
CA ILE A 115 -5.29 -2.46 1.17
C ILE A 115 -4.01 -1.63 1.21
N VAL A 116 -2.86 -2.29 1.10
CA VAL A 116 -1.55 -1.62 1.18
C VAL A 116 -1.32 -0.70 -0.01
N ALA A 117 -1.67 -1.16 -1.25
CA ALA A 117 -1.57 -0.35 -2.45
C ALA A 117 -2.44 0.92 -2.37
N ALA A 118 -3.68 0.78 -1.91
CA ALA A 118 -4.61 1.91 -1.79
C ALA A 118 -4.09 2.96 -0.78
N VAL A 119 -3.57 2.52 0.38
CA VAL A 119 -2.98 3.42 1.38
C VAL A 119 -1.72 4.11 0.84
N ALA A 120 -0.84 3.38 0.15
CA ALA A 120 0.35 3.95 -0.47
C ALA A 120 0.01 4.98 -1.56
N ALA A 121 -0.95 4.64 -2.44
CA ALA A 121 -1.43 5.54 -3.49
C ALA A 121 -2.09 6.80 -2.91
N ALA A 122 -2.93 6.66 -1.87
CA ALA A 122 -3.53 7.80 -1.16
C ALA A 122 -2.49 8.73 -0.53
N GLY A 123 -1.34 8.20 -0.16
CA GLY A 123 -0.19 8.95 0.35
C GLY A 123 0.71 9.54 -0.75
N GLY A 124 0.34 9.43 -2.03
CA GLY A 124 1.11 9.99 -3.15
C GLY A 124 2.33 9.17 -3.57
N ALA A 125 2.44 7.89 -3.14
CA ALA A 125 3.52 7.02 -3.57
C ALA A 125 3.52 6.81 -5.09
N GLY A 126 4.71 6.72 -5.71
CA GLY A 126 4.84 6.40 -7.12
C GLY A 126 4.46 4.93 -7.42
N ARG A 127 4.09 4.62 -8.66
CA ARG A 127 3.55 3.29 -9.04
C ARG A 127 4.47 2.11 -8.69
N LYS A 128 5.79 2.28 -8.81
CA LYS A 128 6.75 1.23 -8.44
C LYS A 128 6.74 0.96 -6.94
N GLU A 129 6.63 2.00 -6.15
CA GLU A 129 6.53 1.91 -4.70
C GLU A 129 5.20 1.29 -4.28
N VAL A 130 4.07 1.74 -4.87
CA VAL A 130 2.75 1.13 -4.63
C VAL A 130 2.77 -0.37 -4.91
N ALA A 131 3.35 -0.80 -6.02
CA ALA A 131 3.47 -2.22 -6.36
C ALA A 131 4.38 -2.99 -5.39
N ALA A 132 5.50 -2.40 -4.95
CA ALA A 132 6.42 -3.00 -3.98
C ALA A 132 5.77 -3.14 -2.59
N GLU A 133 5.05 -2.12 -2.13
CA GLU A 133 4.27 -2.16 -0.89
C GLU A 133 3.20 -3.26 -0.94
N ALA A 134 2.44 -3.34 -2.05
CA ALA A 134 1.45 -4.39 -2.25
C ALA A 134 2.08 -5.80 -2.20
N HIS A 135 3.23 -5.99 -2.86
CA HIS A 135 3.95 -7.27 -2.87
C HIS A 135 4.40 -7.69 -1.46
N SER A 136 4.76 -6.73 -0.61
CA SER A 136 5.21 -6.97 0.76
C SER A 136 4.06 -7.13 1.77
N ALA A 137 2.79 -7.13 1.32
CA ALA A 137 1.62 -7.05 2.20
C ALA A 137 1.46 -8.24 3.18
N LEU A 138 2.02 -9.42 2.86
CA LEU A 138 1.98 -10.59 3.75
C LEU A 138 2.95 -10.50 4.93
N MET A 139 3.98 -9.65 4.86
CA MET A 139 5.00 -9.55 5.93
C MET A 139 4.41 -9.32 7.31
N GLY A 140 3.31 -8.56 7.41
CA GLY A 140 2.64 -8.32 8.69
C GLY A 140 1.99 -9.57 9.27
N LYS A 141 1.41 -10.43 8.43
CA LYS A 141 0.84 -11.73 8.86
C LYS A 141 1.95 -12.69 9.26
N ASP A 142 3.01 -12.78 8.49
CA ASP A 142 4.14 -13.64 8.76
C ASP A 142 4.78 -13.27 10.10
N ALA A 143 4.99 -11.98 10.36
CA ALA A 143 5.53 -11.49 11.62
C ALA A 143 4.63 -11.80 12.83
N GLN A 144 3.30 -11.79 12.67
CA GLN A 144 2.36 -12.10 13.73
C GLN A 144 2.24 -13.61 14.03
N LEU A 145 2.44 -14.44 13.00
CA LEU A 145 2.35 -15.91 13.11
C LEU A 145 3.69 -16.55 13.49
N SER A 146 4.80 -15.86 13.20
CA SER A 146 6.13 -16.30 13.64
C SER A 146 6.22 -16.18 15.15
N ASN A 147 6.50 -17.30 15.84
CA ASN A 147 6.58 -17.37 17.30
C ASN A 147 7.68 -16.41 17.79
N PRO A 148 7.42 -15.49 18.74
CA PRO A 148 8.42 -14.53 19.23
C PRO A 148 9.66 -15.17 19.89
N GLU A 149 9.63 -16.47 20.22
CA GLU A 149 10.78 -17.21 20.77
C GLU A 149 11.87 -17.55 19.73
N ALA A 150 11.61 -17.33 18.41
CA ALA A 150 12.54 -17.72 17.34
C ALA A 150 13.34 -16.54 16.75
N THR A 151 13.15 -15.31 17.19
CA THR A 151 13.89 -14.17 16.66
C THR A 151 15.18 -13.96 17.44
N SER A 152 16.30 -14.33 16.82
CA SER A 152 17.63 -13.82 17.20
C SER A 152 17.58 -12.30 17.30
N PRO A 153 18.27 -11.68 18.27
CA PRO A 153 18.27 -10.23 18.39
C PRO A 153 18.67 -9.59 17.07
N PRO A 154 17.95 -8.58 16.59
CA PRO A 154 18.29 -7.92 15.36
C PRO A 154 19.70 -7.35 15.46
N THR A 155 20.51 -7.62 14.43
CA THR A 155 21.81 -6.96 14.28
C THR A 155 21.60 -5.45 14.39
N PRO A 156 22.38 -4.73 15.20
CA PRO A 156 22.24 -3.29 15.32
C PRO A 156 22.49 -2.66 13.93
N VAL A 157 21.44 -2.27 13.25
CA VAL A 157 21.57 -1.36 12.11
C VAL A 157 22.01 -0.04 12.72
N ALA A 158 23.14 0.51 12.25
CA ALA A 158 23.69 1.77 12.71
C ALA A 158 22.55 2.81 12.84
N ALA A 159 22.42 3.38 14.04
CA ALA A 159 21.47 4.44 14.29
C ALA A 159 21.83 5.62 13.38
N GLU A 160 21.09 5.81 12.28
CA GLU A 160 21.10 7.10 11.61
C GLU A 160 20.73 8.15 12.67
N GLN A 161 21.50 9.21 12.76
CA GLN A 161 21.26 10.27 13.74
C GLN A 161 19.86 10.84 13.48
N ALA A 162 18.95 10.53 14.38
CA ALA A 162 17.61 11.11 14.36
C ALA A 162 17.68 12.50 15.00
N ASP A 163 17.00 13.49 14.39
CA ASP A 163 16.92 14.85 14.94
C ASP A 163 16.01 14.88 16.16
N VAL A 164 14.98 14.03 16.16
CA VAL A 164 14.00 13.91 17.25
C VAL A 164 13.68 12.44 17.52
N VAL A 165 13.56 12.12 18.82
CA VAL A 165 13.12 10.80 19.28
C VAL A 165 12.05 10.97 20.36
N ALA A 166 10.94 10.23 20.24
CA ALA A 166 9.88 10.19 21.24
C ALA A 166 9.44 8.74 21.49
N VAL A 167 8.95 8.47 22.71
CA VAL A 167 8.40 7.16 23.07
C VAL A 167 6.96 7.33 23.54
N PHE A 168 6.09 6.47 23.06
CA PHE A 168 4.68 6.44 23.47
C PHE A 168 4.19 5.03 23.72
N THR A 169 3.14 4.90 24.53
CA THR A 169 2.51 3.62 24.81
C THR A 169 1.28 3.44 23.93
N ILE A 170 1.16 2.29 23.29
CA ILE A 170 -0.01 1.96 22.47
C ILE A 170 -1.26 1.83 23.36
N ALA A 171 -2.20 2.76 23.21
CA ALA A 171 -3.45 2.79 23.94
C ALA A 171 -4.59 2.03 23.24
N ASN A 172 -4.50 1.82 21.92
CA ASN A 172 -5.54 1.20 21.11
C ASN A 172 -5.84 -0.22 21.60
N ARG A 173 -7.15 -0.56 21.74
CA ARG A 173 -7.61 -1.86 22.28
C ARG A 173 -6.95 -3.07 21.59
N HIS A 174 -6.77 -3.02 20.28
CA HIS A 174 -6.21 -4.09 19.46
C HIS A 174 -4.79 -3.78 18.96
N GLY A 175 -4.08 -2.86 19.61
CA GLY A 175 -2.74 -2.45 19.20
C GLY A 175 -2.73 -1.60 17.92
N LEU A 176 -1.55 -1.55 17.28
CA LEU A 176 -1.33 -0.84 16.01
C LEU A 176 -1.73 -1.75 14.83
N HIS A 177 -3.04 -2.12 14.78
CA HIS A 177 -3.60 -2.91 13.68
C HIS A 177 -3.81 -2.07 12.41
N ALA A 178 -4.27 -2.69 11.30
CA ALA A 178 -4.33 -2.09 9.97
C ALA A 178 -4.92 -0.67 9.90
N ARG A 179 -6.07 -0.41 10.57
CA ARG A 179 -6.73 0.90 10.51
C ARG A 179 -5.91 2.04 11.15
N PRO A 180 -5.47 1.99 12.43
CA PRO A 180 -4.61 3.03 12.98
C PRO A 180 -3.25 3.11 12.30
N ALA A 181 -2.68 1.99 11.84
CA ALA A 181 -1.45 1.99 11.08
C ALA A 181 -1.60 2.70 9.72
N ALA A 182 -2.69 2.43 8.99
CA ALA A 182 -2.98 3.11 7.73
C ALA A 182 -3.12 4.63 7.91
N ARG A 183 -3.80 5.05 8.99
CA ARG A 183 -3.91 6.48 9.32
C ARG A 183 -2.55 7.11 9.58
N LEU A 184 -1.72 6.48 10.41
CA LEU A 184 -0.37 6.94 10.71
C LEU A 184 0.46 7.08 9.43
N VAL A 185 0.53 6.04 8.61
CA VAL A 185 1.23 6.04 7.32
C VAL A 185 0.75 7.18 6.43
N SER A 186 -0.56 7.36 6.34
CA SER A 186 -1.19 8.37 5.49
C SER A 186 -0.85 9.80 5.92
N GLU A 187 -0.75 10.06 7.23
CA GLU A 187 -0.38 11.37 7.77
C GLU A 187 1.13 11.66 7.58
N LEU A 188 1.98 10.66 7.78
CA LEU A 188 3.43 10.81 7.68
C LEU A 188 3.94 10.97 6.25
N ARG A 189 3.29 10.36 5.26
CA ARG A 189 3.69 10.49 3.84
C ARG A 189 3.59 11.91 3.29
N GLY A 190 2.82 12.79 3.94
CA GLY A 190 2.73 14.20 3.58
C GLY A 190 3.86 15.07 4.11
N LEU A 191 4.78 14.53 4.92
CA LEU A 191 5.86 15.26 5.55
C LEU A 191 7.18 15.07 4.79
N ASP A 192 7.96 16.13 4.67
CA ASP A 192 9.36 16.08 4.23
C ASP A 192 10.25 15.67 5.42
N ALA A 193 10.06 14.43 5.86
CA ALA A 193 10.80 13.85 6.98
C ALA A 193 10.92 12.34 6.81
N SER A 194 12.05 11.79 7.20
CA SER A 194 12.27 10.34 7.35
C SER A 194 11.85 9.94 8.76
N VAL A 195 10.72 9.21 8.88
CA VAL A 195 10.19 8.76 10.16
C VAL A 195 10.32 7.25 10.27
N ARG A 196 10.78 6.76 11.42
CA ARG A 196 10.93 5.33 11.73
C ARG A 196 10.24 4.98 13.03
N LEU A 197 9.76 3.76 13.13
CA LEU A 197 9.10 3.21 14.32
C LEU A 197 9.84 1.97 14.81
N ARG A 198 9.99 1.83 16.11
CA ARG A 198 10.54 0.64 16.77
C ARG A 198 9.64 0.24 17.93
N ASN A 199 9.29 -1.03 18.01
CA ASN A 199 8.63 -1.58 19.19
C ASN A 199 9.68 -1.92 20.25
N LEU A 200 9.78 -1.09 21.27
CA LEU A 200 10.77 -1.27 22.35
C LEU A 200 10.45 -2.48 23.23
N THR A 201 9.15 -2.85 23.35
CA THR A 201 8.72 -3.98 24.18
C THR A 201 9.19 -5.32 23.61
N THR A 202 9.16 -5.47 22.28
CA THR A 202 9.58 -6.69 21.58
C THR A 202 10.96 -6.59 20.94
N GLY A 203 11.54 -5.39 20.87
CA GLY A 203 12.79 -5.12 20.16
C GLY A 203 12.67 -5.07 18.63
N THR A 204 11.46 -5.20 18.07
CA THR A 204 11.22 -5.25 16.63
C THR A 204 11.36 -3.86 15.98
N GLY A 205 12.02 -3.80 14.85
CA GLY A 205 12.29 -2.55 14.12
C GLY A 205 13.76 -2.09 14.33
N PRO A 206 14.11 -0.84 13.93
CA PRO A 206 13.22 0.20 13.42
C PRO A 206 12.77 -0.05 11.97
N VAL A 207 11.54 0.35 11.65
CA VAL A 207 10.95 0.24 10.30
C VAL A 207 10.50 1.61 9.78
N PRO A 208 10.49 1.85 8.45
CA PRO A 208 9.95 3.08 7.88
C PRO A 208 8.46 3.24 8.23
N ALA A 209 8.10 4.38 8.83
CA ALA A 209 6.74 4.65 9.25
C ALA A 209 5.80 5.02 8.07
N ALA A 210 6.35 5.32 6.89
CA ALA A 210 5.60 5.57 5.66
C ALA A 210 5.17 4.29 4.92
N SER A 211 5.53 3.10 5.41
CA SER A 211 5.21 1.80 4.81
C SER A 211 4.24 1.02 5.70
N LEU A 212 3.01 0.78 5.21
CA LEU A 212 2.01 0.03 5.98
C LEU A 212 2.43 -1.42 6.21
N SER A 213 3.01 -2.06 5.19
CA SER A 213 3.51 -3.43 5.28
C SER A 213 4.61 -3.57 6.35
N ARG A 214 5.54 -2.60 6.42
CA ARG A 214 6.60 -2.57 7.41
C ARG A 214 6.09 -2.26 8.83
N VAL A 215 5.21 -1.28 8.98
CA VAL A 215 4.59 -0.94 10.27
C VAL A 215 3.83 -2.14 10.84
N ALA A 216 3.16 -2.92 10.00
CA ALA A 216 2.47 -4.14 10.43
C ALA A 216 3.42 -5.20 11.05
N THR A 217 4.70 -5.26 10.63
CA THR A 217 5.68 -6.20 11.18
C THR A 217 6.09 -5.89 12.63
N LEU A 218 5.82 -4.68 13.13
CA LEU A 218 6.12 -4.33 14.52
C LEU A 218 5.28 -5.11 15.53
N ALA A 219 4.15 -5.70 15.11
CA ALA A 219 3.21 -6.43 15.95
C ALA A 219 2.94 -5.71 17.29
N ALA A 220 2.81 -4.38 17.26
CA ALA A 220 2.71 -3.55 18.46
C ALA A 220 1.31 -3.66 19.07
N LEU A 221 1.19 -4.36 20.18
CA LEU A 221 -0.03 -4.60 20.92
C LEU A 221 -0.32 -3.48 21.92
N ARG A 222 -1.53 -3.48 22.50
CA ARG A 222 -1.89 -2.56 23.59
C ARG A 222 -0.91 -2.70 24.75
N GLY A 223 -0.43 -1.57 25.26
CA GLY A 223 0.54 -1.50 26.34
C GLY A 223 1.99 -1.58 25.90
N HIS A 224 2.29 -1.95 24.64
CA HIS A 224 3.66 -1.90 24.15
C HIS A 224 4.16 -0.45 24.06
N GLN A 225 5.44 -0.26 24.35
CA GLN A 225 6.14 0.99 24.11
C GLN A 225 6.71 1.01 22.69
N VAL A 226 6.44 2.08 21.97
CA VAL A 226 6.91 2.30 20.61
C VAL A 226 7.70 3.60 20.57
N GLU A 227 8.91 3.51 20.06
CA GLU A 227 9.77 4.64 19.74
C GLU A 227 9.45 5.14 18.34
N ILE A 228 9.33 6.44 18.20
CA ILE A 228 9.32 7.14 16.93
C ILE A 228 10.60 7.96 16.84
N SER A 229 11.30 7.85 15.73
CA SER A 229 12.48 8.65 15.42
C SER A 229 12.28 9.33 14.08
N ALA A 230 12.62 10.62 14.00
CA ALA A 230 12.43 11.43 12.82
C ALA A 230 13.70 12.22 12.49
N SER A 231 13.96 12.41 11.19
CA SER A 231 15.00 13.27 10.65
C SER A 231 14.52 13.98 9.39
N GLY A 232 15.02 15.19 9.13
CA GLY A 232 14.68 15.97 7.94
C GLY A 232 14.02 17.31 8.26
N PRO A 233 13.74 18.13 7.23
CA PRO A 233 13.29 19.53 7.39
C PRO A 233 11.99 19.71 8.18
N GLN A 234 11.12 18.69 8.18
CA GLN A 234 9.83 18.69 8.89
C GLN A 234 9.80 17.68 10.04
N ALA A 235 10.96 17.18 10.49
CA ALA A 235 11.06 16.52 11.78
C ALA A 235 10.80 17.55 12.87
N PRO A 236 9.83 17.32 13.78
CA PRO A 236 9.43 18.32 14.78
C PRO A 236 10.51 18.64 15.82
#